data_b147d6caa0a3c963434981fc63c9b1f3
#
_entry.id   b147d6caa0a3c963434981fc63c9b1f3
#
_cell.length_a   1.000
_cell.length_b   1.000
_cell.length_c   1.000
_cell.angle_alpha   90.00
_cell.angle_beta   90.00
_cell.angle_gamma   90.00
#
_symmetry.space_group_name_H-M   'P 1'
#
loop_
_entity.id
_entity.type
_entity.pdbx_description
1 polymer ?
#
loop_
_entity_poly.entity_id
_entity_poly.type
_entity_poly.pdbx_seq_one_letter_code
_entity_poly.pdbx_strand_id
1 'polypeptide(L)'
;LPAFAGSGILRALVILASQLGFLSETSGTYQILTIASMTVFYFLPVILAYTTAKHFGANPVLSMIIGAALIHPDLIAMMGEIGNGARTDFLGIPVILMSYASTVFPVIIAVAAFSYLEKFLRRAIPEGGHLVFVPMISFAVMIPLTLIVIGPITYNVSNWIAKLINGLIESSPLLAGALVGGGWNALVSVGL
;
A
#
# COMPACT_ATOMS: atom_id res chain seq x y z
N LEU A 1 0.44 -11.56 -10.73
CA LEU A 1 1.87 -11.82 -10.97
C LEU A 1 2.36 -11.32 -12.34
N PRO A 2 1.70 -11.58 -13.52
CA PRO A 2 2.22 -11.14 -14.82
C PRO A 2 2.43 -9.62 -14.93
N ALA A 3 1.54 -8.81 -14.34
CA ALA A 3 1.63 -7.36 -14.37
C ALA A 3 2.90 -6.84 -13.65
N PHE A 4 3.28 -7.44 -12.52
CA PHE A 4 4.50 -7.07 -11.80
C PHE A 4 5.76 -7.44 -12.57
N ALA A 5 5.79 -8.66 -13.15
CA ALA A 5 6.90 -9.08 -13.99
C ALA A 5 7.07 -8.19 -15.22
N GLY A 6 5.96 -7.90 -15.93
CA GLY A 6 5.98 -6.99 -17.09
C GLY A 6 6.44 -5.58 -16.74
N SER A 7 5.96 -5.01 -15.64
CA SER A 7 6.39 -3.69 -15.14
C SER A 7 7.87 -3.69 -14.77
N GLY A 8 8.37 -4.72 -14.10
CA GLY A 8 9.78 -4.86 -13.73
C GLY A 8 10.70 -4.95 -14.96
N ILE A 9 10.32 -5.76 -15.95
CA ILE A 9 11.06 -5.88 -17.22
C ILE A 9 11.07 -4.55 -17.96
N LEU A 10 9.92 -3.88 -18.07
CA LEU A 10 9.83 -2.56 -18.70
C LEU A 10 10.74 -1.55 -18.00
N ARG A 11 10.76 -1.54 -16.66
CA ARG A 11 11.63 -0.66 -15.89
C ARG A 11 13.09 -0.93 -16.14
N ALA A 12 13.51 -2.20 -16.18
CA ALA A 12 14.87 -2.59 -16.49
C ALA A 12 15.31 -2.14 -17.90
N LEU A 13 14.42 -2.29 -18.88
CA LEU A 13 14.72 -1.83 -20.26
C LEU A 13 14.86 -0.30 -20.36
N VAL A 14 14.01 0.45 -19.65
CA VAL A 14 14.09 1.93 -19.61
C VAL A 14 15.41 2.39 -18.98
N ILE A 15 15.83 1.77 -17.87
CA ILE A 15 17.10 2.08 -17.22
C ILE A 15 18.27 1.72 -18.14
N LEU A 16 18.24 0.55 -18.77
CA LEU A 16 19.29 0.11 -19.68
C LEU A 16 19.42 1.06 -20.88
N ALA A 17 18.30 1.47 -21.48
CA ALA A 17 18.30 2.41 -22.59
C ALA A 17 18.87 3.79 -22.19
N SER A 18 18.63 4.23 -20.96
CA SER A 18 19.23 5.46 -20.43
C SER A 18 20.72 5.32 -20.22
N GLN A 19 21.18 4.23 -19.62
CA GLN A 19 22.61 3.98 -19.37
C GLN A 19 23.42 3.81 -20.64
N LEU A 20 22.82 3.24 -21.70
CA LEU A 20 23.45 3.10 -23.01
C LEU A 20 23.42 4.39 -23.86
N GLY A 21 22.80 5.47 -23.34
CA GLY A 21 22.73 6.74 -24.04
C GLY A 21 21.65 6.82 -25.13
N PHE A 22 20.82 5.80 -25.29
CA PHE A 22 19.71 5.81 -26.26
C PHE A 22 18.53 6.69 -25.81
N LEU A 23 18.40 6.91 -24.49
CA LEU A 23 17.28 7.63 -23.92
C LEU A 23 17.76 8.59 -22.83
N SER A 24 17.54 9.89 -23.03
CA SER A 24 17.84 10.88 -22.00
C SER A 24 16.84 10.84 -20.86
N GLU A 25 17.32 10.88 -19.62
CA GLU A 25 16.47 10.92 -18.41
C GLU A 25 15.56 12.14 -18.35
N THR A 26 15.93 13.22 -19.01
CA THR A 26 15.13 14.45 -19.12
C THR A 26 14.10 14.40 -20.23
N SER A 27 14.14 13.38 -21.10
CA SER A 27 13.19 13.25 -22.21
C SER A 27 11.78 12.87 -21.73
N GLY A 28 10.76 13.41 -22.38
CA GLY A 28 9.37 13.03 -22.10
C GLY A 28 9.11 11.54 -22.30
N THR A 29 9.80 10.89 -23.26
CA THR A 29 9.71 9.45 -23.50
C THR A 29 10.19 8.65 -22.27
N TYR A 30 11.33 9.04 -21.69
CA TYR A 30 11.83 8.40 -20.47
C TYR A 30 10.84 8.55 -19.32
N GLN A 31 10.30 9.76 -19.12
CA GLN A 31 9.34 10.03 -18.05
C GLN A 31 8.05 9.21 -18.20
N ILE A 32 7.48 9.16 -19.42
CA ILE A 32 6.25 8.39 -19.68
C ILE A 32 6.48 6.90 -19.49
N LEU A 33 7.57 6.34 -20.01
CA LEU A 33 7.89 4.91 -19.83
C LEU A 33 8.20 4.57 -18.37
N THR A 34 8.82 5.48 -17.63
CA THR A 34 9.03 5.36 -16.19
C THR A 34 7.70 5.31 -15.45
N ILE A 35 6.77 6.22 -15.73
CA ILE A 35 5.43 6.21 -15.15
C ILE A 35 4.74 4.88 -15.45
N ALA A 36 4.72 4.45 -16.72
CA ALA A 36 4.10 3.20 -17.14
C ALA A 36 4.67 1.99 -16.38
N SER A 37 5.99 1.92 -16.20
CA SER A 37 6.66 0.83 -15.49
C SER A 37 6.43 0.85 -13.97
N MET A 38 6.21 2.01 -13.38
CA MET A 38 6.03 2.17 -11.93
C MET A 38 4.57 2.14 -11.48
N THR A 39 3.62 2.28 -12.40
CA THR A 39 2.18 2.38 -12.08
C THR A 39 1.67 1.22 -11.23
N VAL A 40 2.05 -0.03 -11.56
CA VAL A 40 1.60 -1.22 -10.82
C VAL A 40 2.07 -1.17 -9.36
N PHE A 41 3.31 -0.74 -9.14
CA PHE A 41 3.88 -0.62 -7.79
C PHE A 41 3.26 0.55 -7.02
N TYR A 42 3.02 1.68 -7.69
CA TYR A 42 2.37 2.84 -7.06
C TYR A 42 0.95 2.52 -6.60
N PHE A 43 0.16 1.85 -7.46
CA PHE A 43 -1.21 1.44 -7.15
C PHE A 43 -1.31 0.09 -6.43
N LEU A 44 -0.20 -0.43 -5.90
CA LEU A 44 -0.17 -1.68 -5.14
C LEU A 44 -1.24 -1.74 -4.03
N PRO A 45 -1.48 -0.69 -3.22
CA PRO A 45 -2.52 -0.72 -2.20
C PRO A 45 -3.92 -0.97 -2.77
N VAL A 46 -4.23 -0.46 -3.96
CA VAL A 46 -5.53 -0.66 -4.61
C VAL A 46 -5.69 -2.11 -5.09
N ILE A 47 -4.64 -2.66 -5.70
CA ILE A 47 -4.62 -4.04 -6.19
C ILE A 47 -4.74 -5.03 -5.03
N LEU A 48 -3.99 -4.80 -3.96
CA LEU A 48 -4.06 -5.62 -2.75
C LEU A 48 -5.40 -5.50 -2.04
N ALA A 49 -6.00 -4.31 -2.00
CA ALA A 49 -7.34 -4.13 -1.46
C ALA A 49 -8.37 -5.01 -2.17
N TYR A 50 -8.31 -5.08 -3.49
CA TYR A 50 -9.19 -5.95 -4.28
C TYR A 50 -9.00 -7.43 -3.97
N THR A 51 -7.76 -7.92 -3.96
CA THR A 51 -7.46 -9.33 -3.70
C THR A 51 -7.78 -9.73 -2.27
N THR A 52 -7.45 -8.87 -1.31
CA THR A 52 -7.78 -9.06 0.11
C THR A 52 -9.29 -9.10 0.34
N ALA A 53 -10.05 -8.22 -0.33
CA ALA A 53 -11.50 -8.22 -0.25
C ALA A 53 -12.10 -9.54 -0.71
N LYS A 54 -11.61 -10.09 -1.81
CA LYS A 54 -12.05 -11.41 -2.29
C LYS A 54 -11.74 -12.53 -1.30
N HIS A 55 -10.59 -12.45 -0.62
CA HIS A 55 -10.19 -13.45 0.37
C HIS A 55 -11.10 -13.40 1.62
N PHE A 56 -11.40 -12.21 2.13
CA PHE A 56 -12.21 -12.02 3.35
C PHE A 56 -13.73 -11.92 3.08
N GLY A 57 -14.16 -11.96 1.81
CA GLY A 57 -15.56 -11.87 1.42
C GLY A 57 -16.15 -10.48 1.64
N ALA A 58 -15.35 -9.41 1.52
CA ALA A 58 -15.78 -8.02 1.53
C ALA A 58 -16.11 -7.53 0.10
N ASN A 59 -16.78 -6.39 0.00
CA ASN A 59 -17.04 -5.75 -1.29
C ASN A 59 -15.72 -5.26 -1.93
N PRO A 60 -15.32 -5.81 -3.10
CA PRO A 60 -14.03 -5.47 -3.70
C PRO A 60 -13.93 -4.00 -4.13
N VAL A 61 -15.02 -3.39 -4.60
CA VAL A 61 -15.01 -1.99 -5.06
C VAL A 61 -14.83 -1.03 -3.89
N LEU A 62 -15.55 -1.24 -2.78
CA LEU A 62 -15.39 -0.42 -1.58
C LEU A 62 -13.98 -0.57 -1.00
N SER A 63 -13.45 -1.77 -1.00
CA SER A 63 -12.08 -2.04 -0.55
C SER A 63 -11.04 -1.34 -1.41
N MET A 64 -11.19 -1.35 -2.74
CA MET A 64 -10.31 -0.61 -3.66
C MET A 64 -10.33 0.90 -3.37
N ILE A 65 -11.49 1.47 -3.05
CA ILE A 65 -11.62 2.90 -2.69
C ILE A 65 -10.87 3.18 -1.38
N ILE A 66 -10.96 2.29 -0.38
CA ILE A 66 -10.20 2.41 0.86
C ILE A 66 -8.68 2.37 0.56
N GLY A 67 -8.23 1.43 -0.29
CA GLY A 67 -6.84 1.37 -0.73
C GLY A 67 -6.39 2.60 -1.51
N ALA A 68 -7.24 3.14 -2.38
CA ALA A 68 -6.98 4.35 -3.16
C ALA A 68 -6.89 5.60 -2.28
N ALA A 69 -7.69 5.68 -1.21
CA ALA A 69 -7.63 6.80 -0.27
C ALA A 69 -6.27 6.93 0.40
N LEU A 70 -5.53 5.83 0.60
CA LEU A 70 -4.19 5.84 1.19
C LEU A 70 -3.11 6.46 0.27
N ILE A 71 -3.39 6.55 -1.01
CA ILE A 71 -2.50 7.15 -2.01
C ILE A 71 -3.13 8.37 -2.67
N HIS A 72 -4.15 8.96 -2.03
CA HIS A 72 -4.82 10.15 -2.55
C HIS A 72 -3.83 11.32 -2.64
N PRO A 73 -3.84 12.11 -3.74
CA PRO A 73 -2.91 13.24 -3.91
C PRO A 73 -2.92 14.23 -2.76
N ASP A 74 -4.10 14.57 -2.23
CA ASP A 74 -4.21 15.49 -1.11
C ASP A 74 -3.58 14.94 0.17
N LEU A 75 -3.69 13.63 0.42
CA LEU A 75 -3.01 12.98 1.54
C LEU A 75 -1.48 13.07 1.40
N ILE A 76 -0.98 12.90 0.17
CA ILE A 76 0.46 13.03 -0.14
C ILE A 76 0.91 14.48 0.03
N ALA A 77 0.10 15.46 -0.40
CA ALA A 77 0.39 16.88 -0.21
C ALA A 77 0.45 17.25 1.28
N MET A 78 -0.52 16.79 2.09
CA MET A 78 -0.51 16.98 3.55
C MET A 78 0.74 16.42 4.22
N MET A 79 1.31 15.31 3.72
CA MET A 79 2.58 14.77 4.23
C MET A 79 3.75 15.71 3.96
N GLY A 80 3.78 16.36 2.80
CA GLY A 80 4.79 17.38 2.47
C GLY A 80 4.73 18.57 3.43
N GLU A 81 3.53 19.02 3.79
CA GLU A 81 3.32 20.11 4.75
C GLU A 81 3.76 19.73 6.18
N ILE A 82 3.51 18.49 6.59
CA ILE A 82 3.98 17.97 7.90
C ILE A 82 5.51 17.93 7.96
N GLY A 83 6.20 17.62 6.87
CA GLY A 83 7.66 17.74 6.77
C GLY A 83 8.17 19.16 7.05
N ASN A 84 7.32 20.17 6.85
CA ASN A 84 7.57 21.57 7.18
C ASN A 84 7.06 22.00 8.56
N GLY A 85 6.65 21.05 9.43
CA GLY A 85 6.23 21.31 10.81
C GLY A 85 4.71 21.50 11.01
N ALA A 86 3.89 21.34 9.97
CA ALA A 86 2.44 21.31 10.10
C ALA A 86 2.00 20.07 10.90
N ARG A 87 0.90 20.20 11.65
CA ARG A 87 0.27 19.08 12.37
C ARG A 87 -1.11 18.82 11.77
N THR A 88 -1.41 17.57 11.57
CA THR A 88 -2.75 17.14 11.13
C THR A 88 -3.40 16.35 12.24
N ASP A 89 -4.64 16.67 12.54
CA ASP A 89 -5.46 15.95 13.50
C ASP A 89 -6.81 15.57 12.88
N PHE A 90 -7.38 14.51 13.38
CA PHE A 90 -8.74 14.09 13.10
C PHE A 90 -9.52 14.06 14.39
N LEU A 91 -10.50 14.96 14.55
CA LEU A 91 -11.30 15.15 15.78
C LEU A 91 -10.43 15.35 17.03
N GLY A 92 -9.29 16.06 16.91
CA GLY A 92 -8.36 16.30 18.00
C GLY A 92 -7.37 15.17 18.28
N ILE A 93 -7.41 14.07 17.50
CA ILE A 93 -6.47 12.97 17.58
C ILE A 93 -5.35 13.22 16.56
N PRO A 94 -4.08 13.31 16.99
CA PRO A 94 -2.98 13.57 16.06
C PRO A 94 -2.84 12.40 15.07
N VAL A 95 -2.78 12.73 13.78
CA VAL A 95 -2.59 11.75 12.70
C VAL A 95 -1.13 11.77 12.26
N ILE A 96 -0.49 10.61 12.33
CA ILE A 96 0.86 10.43 11.81
C ILE A 96 0.74 10.00 10.35
N LEU A 97 0.92 10.94 9.43
CA LEU A 97 0.90 10.63 8.00
C LEU A 97 2.24 10.03 7.57
N MET A 98 2.14 8.98 6.76
CA MET A 98 3.28 8.29 6.16
C MET A 98 2.95 7.90 4.72
N SER A 99 3.97 7.65 3.91
CA SER A 99 3.75 7.18 2.54
C SER A 99 3.21 5.75 2.54
N TYR A 100 2.01 5.60 2.03
CA TYR A 100 1.36 4.30 1.86
C TYR A 100 1.55 3.74 0.44
N ALA A 101 2.09 4.53 -0.49
CA ALA A 101 2.42 4.05 -1.83
C ALA A 101 3.39 2.87 -1.76
N SER A 102 3.15 1.85 -2.55
CA SER A 102 3.96 0.61 -2.56
C SER A 102 3.98 -0.16 -1.23
N THR A 103 3.06 0.12 -0.30
CA THR A 103 2.96 -0.63 0.97
C THR A 103 1.95 -1.77 0.88
N VAL A 104 2.19 -2.83 1.65
CA VAL A 104 1.40 -4.07 1.63
C VAL A 104 0.56 -4.21 2.91
N PHE A 105 1.20 -4.14 4.07
CA PHE A 105 0.56 -4.47 5.35
C PHE A 105 -0.61 -3.57 5.74
N PRO A 106 -0.53 -2.22 5.62
CA PRO A 106 -1.61 -1.35 6.06
C PRO A 106 -2.93 -1.65 5.35
N VAL A 107 -2.89 -1.87 4.03
CA VAL A 107 -4.09 -2.10 3.25
C VAL A 107 -4.71 -3.48 3.51
N ILE A 108 -3.89 -4.52 3.69
CA ILE A 108 -4.39 -5.86 4.00
C ILE A 108 -5.15 -5.84 5.33
N ILE A 109 -4.56 -5.24 6.36
CA ILE A 109 -5.20 -5.13 7.69
C ILE A 109 -6.45 -4.25 7.63
N ALA A 110 -6.39 -3.13 6.90
CA ALA A 110 -7.55 -2.25 6.72
C ALA A 110 -8.72 -2.97 6.05
N VAL A 111 -8.47 -3.71 4.97
CA VAL A 111 -9.53 -4.45 4.26
C VAL A 111 -10.03 -5.64 5.07
N ALA A 112 -9.16 -6.34 5.81
CA ALA A 112 -9.59 -7.36 6.74
C ALA A 112 -10.55 -6.78 7.81
N ALA A 113 -10.18 -5.66 8.44
CA ALA A 113 -11.04 -4.95 9.40
C ALA A 113 -12.35 -4.48 8.73
N PHE A 114 -12.26 -3.93 7.51
CA PHE A 114 -13.42 -3.52 6.73
C PHE A 114 -14.40 -4.68 6.49
N SER A 115 -13.93 -5.89 6.25
CA SER A 115 -14.80 -7.05 6.03
C SER A 115 -15.73 -7.33 7.22
N TYR A 116 -15.24 -7.12 8.44
CA TYR A 116 -16.05 -7.24 9.66
C TYR A 116 -17.01 -6.06 9.80
N LEU A 117 -16.54 -4.84 9.56
CA LEU A 117 -17.38 -3.64 9.59
C LEU A 117 -18.51 -3.72 8.56
N GLU A 118 -18.24 -4.12 7.32
CA GLU A 118 -19.23 -4.27 6.27
C GLU A 118 -20.31 -5.28 6.65
N LYS A 119 -19.92 -6.44 7.17
CA LYS A 119 -20.85 -7.45 7.64
C LYS A 119 -21.74 -6.95 8.79
N PHE A 120 -21.18 -6.17 9.70
CA PHE A 120 -21.91 -5.54 10.79
C PHE A 120 -22.89 -4.51 10.25
N LEU A 121 -22.46 -3.60 9.37
CA LEU A 121 -23.33 -2.56 8.80
C LEU A 121 -24.48 -3.13 7.99
N ARG A 122 -24.24 -4.19 7.22
CA ARG A 122 -25.30 -4.87 6.46
C ARG A 122 -26.36 -5.56 7.34
N ARG A 123 -26.01 -5.88 8.59
CA ARG A 123 -26.99 -6.42 9.56
C ARG A 123 -27.73 -5.32 10.31
N ALA A 124 -27.06 -4.19 10.57
CA ALA A 124 -27.60 -3.09 11.35
C ALA A 124 -28.49 -2.14 10.53
N ILE A 125 -28.25 -2.01 9.24
CA ILE A 125 -28.94 -1.09 8.34
C ILE A 125 -30.02 -1.87 7.56
N PRO A 126 -31.25 -1.35 7.39
CA PRO A 126 -32.27 -1.95 6.53
C PRO A 126 -31.80 -2.04 5.07
N GLU A 127 -32.26 -3.05 4.33
CA GLU A 127 -31.82 -3.33 2.95
C GLU A 127 -31.92 -2.12 1.99
N GLY A 128 -32.99 -1.32 2.11
CA GLY A 128 -33.16 -0.11 1.32
C GLY A 128 -32.09 0.96 1.52
N GLY A 129 -31.37 0.91 2.64
CA GLY A 129 -30.27 1.84 2.95
C GLY A 129 -28.88 1.33 2.57
N HIS A 130 -28.72 0.06 2.21
CA HIS A 130 -27.40 -0.55 1.98
C HIS A 130 -26.60 0.15 0.89
N LEU A 131 -27.26 0.63 -0.16
CA LEU A 131 -26.60 1.24 -1.31
C LEU A 131 -25.85 2.53 -0.96
N VAL A 132 -26.36 3.30 0.00
CA VAL A 132 -25.85 4.63 0.37
C VAL A 132 -25.14 4.61 1.72
N PHE A 133 -25.79 4.09 2.76
CA PHE A 133 -25.27 4.18 4.13
C PHE A 133 -24.09 3.23 4.39
N VAL A 134 -24.08 2.04 3.78
CA VAL A 134 -22.94 1.12 3.97
C VAL A 134 -21.64 1.70 3.43
N PRO A 135 -21.55 2.17 2.17
CA PRO A 135 -20.33 2.81 1.69
C PRO A 135 -19.95 4.07 2.46
N MET A 136 -20.94 4.95 2.74
CA MET A 136 -20.72 6.20 3.44
C MET A 136 -20.06 5.99 4.81
N ILE A 137 -20.66 5.14 5.63
CA ILE A 137 -20.14 4.85 6.98
C ILE A 137 -18.80 4.11 6.89
N SER A 138 -18.68 3.18 5.94
CA SER A 138 -17.43 2.44 5.72
C SER A 138 -16.27 3.38 5.44
N PHE A 139 -16.42 4.34 4.55
CA PHE A 139 -15.33 5.29 4.24
C PHE A 139 -15.07 6.24 5.40
N ALA A 140 -16.12 6.77 6.04
CA ALA A 140 -16.00 7.67 7.17
C ALA A 140 -15.30 7.04 8.39
N VAL A 141 -15.42 5.73 8.55
CA VAL A 141 -14.78 4.99 9.65
C VAL A 141 -13.44 4.42 9.25
N MET A 142 -13.37 3.71 8.11
CA MET A 142 -12.18 2.93 7.75
C MET A 142 -10.99 3.80 7.33
N ILE A 143 -11.22 4.92 6.65
CA ILE A 143 -10.11 5.77 6.21
C ILE A 143 -9.42 6.41 7.42
N PRO A 144 -10.11 7.11 8.34
CA PRO A 144 -9.48 7.62 9.56
C PRO A 144 -8.89 6.51 10.44
N LEU A 145 -9.58 5.39 10.61
CA LEU A 145 -9.07 4.27 11.40
C LEU A 145 -7.74 3.74 10.83
N THR A 146 -7.66 3.68 9.51
CA THR A 146 -6.42 3.23 8.84
C THR A 146 -5.29 4.23 9.07
N LEU A 147 -5.55 5.52 8.97
CA LEU A 147 -4.52 6.55 9.13
C LEU A 147 -4.07 6.72 10.59
N ILE A 148 -4.99 6.59 11.56
CA ILE A 148 -4.71 6.85 12.99
C ILE A 148 -4.16 5.60 13.69
N VAL A 149 -4.66 4.42 13.35
CA VAL A 149 -4.37 3.19 14.11
C VAL A 149 -3.56 2.20 13.28
N ILE A 150 -4.09 1.76 12.14
CA ILE A 150 -3.49 0.68 11.35
C ILE A 150 -2.15 1.09 10.77
N GLY A 151 -2.07 2.29 10.21
CA GLY A 151 -0.84 2.83 9.63
C GLY A 151 0.32 2.88 10.62
N PRO A 152 0.21 3.60 11.74
CA PRO A 152 1.27 3.65 12.76
C PRO A 152 1.67 2.28 13.30
N ILE A 153 0.72 1.38 13.54
CA ILE A 153 1.02 0.02 14.01
C ILE A 153 1.85 -0.74 12.96
N THR A 154 1.40 -0.73 11.71
CA THR A 154 2.09 -1.44 10.63
C THR A 154 3.45 -0.82 10.32
N TYR A 155 3.59 0.49 10.42
CA TYR A 155 4.88 1.17 10.30
C TYR A 155 5.87 0.73 11.37
N ASN A 156 5.44 0.68 12.63
CA ASN A 156 6.30 0.20 13.72
C ASN A 156 6.71 -1.25 13.54
N VAL A 157 5.81 -2.13 13.11
CA VAL A 157 6.12 -3.53 12.80
C VAL A 157 7.13 -3.62 11.64
N SER A 158 6.92 -2.86 10.56
CA SER A 158 7.84 -2.84 9.42
C SER A 158 9.23 -2.34 9.83
N ASN A 159 9.32 -1.28 10.64
CA ASN A 159 10.59 -0.78 11.16
C ASN A 159 11.29 -1.79 12.07
N TRP A 160 10.55 -2.53 12.88
CA TRP A 160 11.11 -3.58 13.72
C TRP A 160 11.71 -4.72 12.87
N ILE A 161 10.98 -5.17 11.83
CA ILE A 161 11.48 -6.15 10.87
C ILE A 161 12.73 -5.64 10.14
N ALA A 162 12.71 -4.39 9.69
CA ALA A 162 13.86 -3.78 9.02
C ALA A 162 15.09 -3.72 9.93
N LYS A 163 14.92 -3.36 11.21
CA LYS A 163 16.01 -3.37 12.19
C LYS A 163 16.59 -4.77 12.42
N LEU A 164 15.74 -5.80 12.48
CA LEU A 164 16.19 -7.20 12.60
C LEU A 164 17.02 -7.61 11.38
N ILE A 165 16.53 -7.30 10.16
CA ILE A 165 17.24 -7.64 8.92
C ILE A 165 18.57 -6.89 8.84
N ASN A 166 18.59 -5.59 9.16
CA ASN A 166 19.82 -4.80 9.15
C ASN A 166 20.84 -5.32 10.19
N GLY A 167 20.39 -5.66 11.39
CA GLY A 167 21.26 -6.26 12.40
C GLY A 167 21.85 -7.62 11.96
N LEU A 168 21.09 -8.41 11.20
CA LEU A 168 21.58 -9.64 10.60
C LEU A 168 22.60 -9.36 9.48
N ILE A 169 22.38 -8.34 8.67
CA ILE A 169 23.31 -7.93 7.60
C ILE A 169 24.65 -7.46 8.20
N GLU A 170 24.58 -6.66 9.28
CA GLU A 170 25.78 -6.15 9.95
C GLU A 170 26.57 -7.26 10.64
N SER A 171 25.88 -8.25 11.23
CA SER A 171 26.55 -9.36 11.92
C SER A 171 27.05 -10.46 10.96
N SER A 172 26.32 -10.76 9.90
CA SER A 172 26.69 -11.77 8.90
C SER A 172 25.91 -11.57 7.58
N PRO A 173 26.50 -10.88 6.58
CA PRO A 173 25.86 -10.69 5.28
C PRO A 173 25.44 -11.99 4.58
N LEU A 174 26.22 -13.06 4.80
CA LEU A 174 25.93 -14.38 4.23
C LEU A 174 24.65 -15.01 4.83
N LEU A 175 24.48 -14.95 6.15
CA LEU A 175 23.29 -15.43 6.83
C LEU A 175 22.06 -14.57 6.47
N ALA A 176 22.24 -13.26 6.40
CA ALA A 176 21.15 -12.36 5.98
C ALA A 176 20.69 -12.69 4.56
N GLY A 177 21.63 -12.86 3.61
CA GLY A 177 21.31 -13.26 2.24
C GLY A 177 20.60 -14.61 2.15
N ALA A 178 21.06 -15.61 2.92
CA ALA A 178 20.43 -16.93 2.97
C ALA A 178 19.01 -16.88 3.57
N LEU A 179 18.80 -16.12 4.65
CA LEU A 179 17.48 -15.99 5.31
C LEU A 179 16.50 -15.18 4.44
N VAL A 180 16.93 -14.07 3.88
CA VAL A 180 16.06 -13.24 3.02
C VAL A 180 15.79 -13.95 1.70
N GLY A 181 16.80 -14.50 1.03
CA GLY A 181 16.64 -15.22 -0.24
C GLY A 181 15.88 -16.54 -0.09
N GLY A 182 16.19 -17.33 0.93
CA GLY A 182 15.47 -18.57 1.26
C GLY A 182 14.06 -18.31 1.77
N GLY A 183 13.89 -17.30 2.63
CA GLY A 183 12.59 -16.88 3.14
C GLY A 183 11.68 -16.36 2.04
N TRP A 184 12.22 -15.60 1.07
CA TRP A 184 11.46 -15.14 -0.08
C TRP A 184 10.89 -16.29 -0.92
N ASN A 185 11.71 -17.31 -1.20
CA ASN A 185 11.25 -18.50 -1.92
C ASN A 185 10.19 -19.28 -1.13
N ALA A 186 10.31 -19.38 0.19
CA ALA A 186 9.30 -20.00 1.04
C ALA A 186 7.98 -19.22 1.01
N LEU A 187 8.02 -17.89 1.09
CA LEU A 187 6.83 -17.02 0.99
C LEU A 187 6.12 -17.16 -0.37
N VAL A 188 6.88 -17.17 -1.46
CA VAL A 188 6.35 -17.37 -2.81
C VAL A 188 5.73 -18.77 -2.96
N SER A 189 6.31 -19.81 -2.36
CA SER A 189 5.78 -21.18 -2.44
C SER A 189 4.46 -21.36 -1.66
N VAL A 190 4.22 -20.54 -0.64
CA VAL A 190 2.96 -20.51 0.15
C VAL A 190 1.90 -19.62 -0.53
N GLY A 191 2.24 -18.93 -1.63
CA GLY A 191 1.29 -18.15 -2.44
C GLY A 191 1.19 -16.66 -2.09
N LEU A 192 2.20 -16.13 -1.44
CA LEU A 192 2.36 -14.68 -1.19
C LEU A 192 3.05 -13.96 -2.34
#